data_b4620083401b97ebebef1be350633579
#
_entry.id   b4620083401b97ebebef1be350633579
#
_cell.length_a   1.000
_cell.length_b   1.000
_cell.length_c   1.000
_cell.angle_alpha   90.00
_cell.angle_beta   90.00
_cell.angle_gamma   90.00
#
_symmetry.space_group_name_H-M   'P 1'
#
loop_
_entity.id
_entity.type
_entity.pdbx_description
1 polymer ?
#
loop_
_entity_poly.entity_id
_entity_poly.type
_entity_poly.pdbx_seq_one_letter_code
_entity_poly.pdbx_strand_id
1 'polypeptide(L)'
;MQGAAAATIAMALIAAAAASGAAESPRAAGTVFRDCDDCPEMIVVPPGSFMMGTPGAEKGLGASAAEGDVGIVEIHQSFAIGRHEVTRAEYGRFLADSGHEPLEGCRVWDGTLGRFSEDGRRGFSDIATPAVPSEEMPASCVSFADAQAYVQWLAAKTQSAYRLPSEAEWEYAARAGRQTLRPWGDAAEDGCDFANTYDLVSAARYRLGWPEAPCRDGYADLAPVGQFGANAFGLFDMIGNVREWVEDCATDSYVGRPRDGRAWEWIGGCGERIQRGGSWLTPPAESRSAWRTAAPAGEHAADTGFRVALDLASKERPEK
;
A
#
# COMPACT_ATOMS: atom_id res chain seq x y z
N MET A 1 -85.66 -1.31 19.44
CA MET A 1 -84.52 -1.67 20.36
C MET A 1 -83.29 -1.86 19.52
N GLN A 2 -82.43 -0.81 19.51
CA GLN A 2 -81.22 -0.81 18.70
C GLN A 2 -80.03 -1.00 19.67
N GLY A 3 -79.31 -2.09 19.48
CA GLY A 3 -78.08 -2.38 20.21
C GLY A 3 -76.89 -1.80 19.49
N ALA A 4 -76.18 -0.89 20.14
CA ALA A 4 -74.90 -0.32 19.64
C ALA A 4 -73.71 -1.25 20.02
N ALA A 5 -72.99 -1.71 19.05
CA ALA A 5 -71.72 -2.44 19.24
C ALA A 5 -70.59 -1.48 19.34
N ALA A 6 -69.88 -1.46 20.48
CA ALA A 6 -68.67 -0.70 20.67
C ALA A 6 -67.45 -1.46 20.10
N ALA A 7 -66.76 -0.88 19.16
CA ALA A 7 -65.50 -1.38 18.62
C ALA A 7 -64.31 -0.85 19.43
N THR A 8 -63.60 -1.73 20.09
CA THR A 8 -62.37 -1.41 20.83
C THR A 8 -61.19 -1.47 19.89
N ILE A 9 -60.55 -0.32 19.62
CA ILE A 9 -59.32 -0.24 18.83
C ILE A 9 -58.13 -0.48 19.78
N ALA A 10 -57.47 -1.60 19.61
CA ALA A 10 -56.21 -1.88 20.31
C ALA A 10 -55.05 -1.20 19.57
N MET A 11 -54.45 -0.22 20.19
CA MET A 11 -53.25 0.51 19.70
C MET A 11 -52.01 -0.31 20.08
N ALA A 12 -51.37 -0.95 19.09
CA ALA A 12 -50.11 -1.67 19.28
C ALA A 12 -48.96 -0.63 19.29
N LEU A 13 -48.31 -0.43 20.44
CA LEU A 13 -47.06 0.32 20.56
C LEU A 13 -45.94 -0.54 20.00
N ILE A 14 -45.37 -0.13 18.87
CA ILE A 14 -44.13 -0.68 18.32
C ILE A 14 -43.00 0.05 19.06
N ALA A 15 -42.35 -0.64 19.98
CA ALA A 15 -41.11 -0.18 20.60
C ALA A 15 -39.96 -0.32 19.58
N ALA A 16 -39.50 0.77 19.00
CA ALA A 16 -38.28 0.80 18.23
C ALA A 16 -37.10 0.59 19.18
N ALA A 17 -36.47 -0.57 19.14
CA ALA A 17 -35.18 -0.79 19.81
C ALA A 17 -34.13 0.03 19.08
N ALA A 18 -33.69 1.13 19.68
CA ALA A 18 -32.50 1.82 19.26
C ALA A 18 -31.30 0.91 19.54
N ALA A 19 -30.70 0.37 18.50
CA ALA A 19 -29.39 -0.27 18.60
C ALA A 19 -28.38 0.80 19.02
N SER A 20 -28.02 0.80 20.30
CA SER A 20 -26.91 1.59 20.81
C SER A 20 -25.63 1.00 20.21
N GLY A 21 -25.11 1.61 19.15
CA GLY A 21 -23.76 1.34 18.65
C GLY A 21 -22.80 1.67 19.78
N ALA A 22 -22.28 0.66 20.45
CA ALA A 22 -21.18 0.84 21.37
C ALA A 22 -20.01 1.41 20.56
N ALA A 23 -19.55 2.61 20.87
CA ALA A 23 -18.33 3.16 20.27
C ALA A 23 -17.18 2.18 20.53
N GLU A 24 -16.67 1.58 19.47
CA GLU A 24 -15.57 0.62 19.54
C GLU A 24 -14.35 1.32 20.18
N SER A 25 -13.75 0.70 21.19
CA SER A 25 -12.56 1.27 21.83
C SER A 25 -11.44 1.36 20.80
N PRO A 26 -10.66 2.46 20.77
CA PRO A 26 -9.60 2.62 19.78
C PRO A 26 -8.63 1.45 19.86
N ARG A 27 -8.35 0.85 18.73
CA ARG A 27 -7.43 -0.27 18.59
C ARG A 27 -6.02 0.18 19.01
N ALA A 28 -5.35 -0.61 19.84
CA ALA A 28 -3.99 -0.31 20.30
C ALA A 28 -2.95 -0.47 19.16
N ALA A 29 -1.85 0.27 19.24
CA ALA A 29 -0.72 0.10 18.32
C ALA A 29 -0.24 -1.37 18.29
N GLY A 30 0.06 -1.88 17.09
CA GLY A 30 0.43 -3.27 16.87
C GLY A 30 -0.75 -4.26 16.81
N THR A 31 -1.99 -3.78 17.01
CA THR A 31 -3.18 -4.64 16.82
C THR A 31 -3.34 -5.01 15.36
N VAL A 32 -3.41 -6.31 15.09
CA VAL A 32 -3.72 -6.87 13.77
C VAL A 32 -5.20 -7.22 13.70
N PHE A 33 -5.86 -6.87 12.61
CA PHE A 33 -7.29 -7.09 12.42
C PHE A 33 -7.68 -7.15 10.94
N ARG A 34 -8.90 -7.62 10.70
CA ARG A 34 -9.62 -7.51 9.41
C ARG A 34 -11.00 -6.95 9.69
N ASP A 35 -11.50 -6.07 8.85
CA ASP A 35 -12.86 -5.54 8.98
C ASP A 35 -13.92 -6.46 8.36
N CYS A 36 -13.51 -7.43 7.55
CA CYS A 36 -14.35 -8.54 7.06
C CYS A 36 -13.44 -9.75 6.74
N ASP A 37 -14.04 -10.94 6.55
CA ASP A 37 -13.29 -12.19 6.30
C ASP A 37 -12.39 -12.10 5.07
N ASP A 38 -12.82 -11.36 4.07
CA ASP A 38 -12.15 -11.18 2.78
C ASP A 38 -11.38 -9.85 2.66
N CYS A 39 -11.38 -9.03 3.73
CA CYS A 39 -10.68 -7.75 3.72
C CYS A 39 -9.17 -7.93 3.92
N PRO A 40 -8.35 -6.97 3.48
CA PRO A 40 -6.93 -6.95 3.77
C PRO A 40 -6.63 -7.04 5.27
N GLU A 41 -5.55 -7.72 5.61
CA GLU A 41 -5.06 -7.76 6.98
C GLU A 41 -4.37 -6.44 7.32
N MET A 42 -4.87 -5.75 8.33
CA MET A 42 -4.43 -4.42 8.75
C MET A 42 -3.64 -4.50 10.04
N ILE A 43 -2.71 -3.56 10.22
CA ILE A 43 -2.02 -3.37 11.50
C ILE A 43 -2.07 -1.91 11.92
N VAL A 44 -2.29 -1.66 13.21
CA VAL A 44 -2.31 -0.31 13.77
C VAL A 44 -0.90 0.21 13.97
N VAL A 45 -0.57 1.32 13.31
CA VAL A 45 0.69 2.05 13.45
C VAL A 45 0.51 3.17 14.47
N PRO A 46 1.43 3.32 15.45
CA PRO A 46 1.34 4.36 16.47
C PRO A 46 1.58 5.75 15.89
N PRO A 47 1.11 6.82 16.55
CA PRO A 47 1.54 8.19 16.24
C PRO A 47 3.02 8.36 16.59
N GLY A 48 3.67 9.32 15.95
CA GLY A 48 5.08 9.62 16.22
C GLY A 48 5.65 10.62 15.24
N SER A 49 6.96 10.79 15.27
CA SER A 49 7.67 11.64 14.31
C SER A 49 8.88 10.91 13.74
N PHE A 50 9.28 11.28 12.54
CA PHE A 50 10.45 10.72 11.88
C PHE A 50 11.11 11.73 10.94
N MET A 51 12.34 11.43 10.55
CA MET A 51 13.06 12.17 9.52
C MET A 51 12.72 11.54 8.17
N MET A 52 11.89 12.21 7.38
CA MET A 52 11.52 11.77 6.04
C MET A 52 12.53 12.27 5.00
N GLY A 53 12.84 11.42 4.03
CA GLY A 53 13.76 11.74 2.93
C GLY A 53 15.15 11.14 3.12
N THR A 54 16.06 11.49 2.23
CA THR A 54 17.41 10.91 2.16
C THR A 54 18.41 11.73 2.96
N PRO A 55 19.02 11.19 4.05
CA PRO A 55 20.11 11.83 4.75
C PRO A 55 21.29 12.07 3.84
N GLY A 56 22.10 13.12 4.14
CA GLY A 56 23.26 13.49 3.34
C GLY A 56 24.27 12.35 3.10
N ALA A 57 24.36 11.40 4.03
CA ALA A 57 25.21 10.21 3.90
C ALA A 57 24.75 9.24 2.80
N GLU A 58 23.48 9.25 2.43
CA GLU A 58 22.91 8.40 1.38
C GLU A 58 23.01 9.01 -0.02
N LYS A 59 23.31 10.31 -0.14
CA LYS A 59 23.36 11.03 -1.43
C LYS A 59 24.38 10.45 -2.42
N GLY A 60 25.38 9.67 -1.94
CA GLY A 60 26.33 8.94 -2.78
C GLY A 60 25.86 7.57 -3.31
N LEU A 61 24.70 7.10 -2.88
CA LEU A 61 24.19 5.75 -3.18
C LEU A 61 23.14 5.73 -4.30
N GLY A 62 23.16 6.70 -5.22
CA GLY A 62 22.17 6.80 -6.28
C GLY A 62 20.86 7.50 -5.87
N ALA A 63 20.88 8.21 -4.74
CA ALA A 63 19.73 9.03 -4.31
C ALA A 63 19.42 10.09 -5.38
N SER A 64 18.16 10.13 -5.82
CA SER A 64 17.69 11.15 -6.74
C SER A 64 17.48 12.49 -6.02
N ALA A 65 17.55 13.60 -6.76
CA ALA A 65 17.20 14.92 -6.21
C ALA A 65 15.74 14.95 -5.70
N ALA A 66 14.88 14.11 -6.26
CA ALA A 66 13.48 13.99 -5.88
C ALA A 66 13.26 13.40 -4.49
N GLU A 67 14.22 12.65 -3.93
CA GLU A 67 14.15 12.13 -2.56
C GLU A 67 14.29 13.23 -1.49
N GLY A 68 14.71 14.42 -1.90
CA GLY A 68 14.75 15.64 -1.10
C GLY A 68 15.71 15.63 0.08
N ASP A 69 15.79 16.78 0.72
CA ASP A 69 16.47 16.92 2.00
C ASP A 69 15.58 16.42 3.13
N VAL A 70 16.22 15.82 4.14
CA VAL A 70 15.52 15.33 5.33
C VAL A 70 14.75 16.44 6.03
N GLY A 71 13.56 16.09 6.49
CA GLY A 71 12.74 16.98 7.31
C GLY A 71 11.86 16.19 8.26
N ILE A 72 11.61 16.76 9.44
CA ILE A 72 10.72 16.14 10.42
C ILE A 72 9.29 16.16 9.89
N VAL A 73 8.64 15.00 9.97
CA VAL A 73 7.20 14.82 9.76
C VAL A 73 6.61 14.22 11.02
N GLU A 74 5.44 14.71 11.42
CA GLU A 74 4.71 14.29 12.60
C GLU A 74 3.44 13.54 12.18
N ILE A 75 3.33 12.29 12.56
CA ILE A 75 2.11 11.49 12.44
C ILE A 75 1.33 11.67 13.72
N HIS A 76 0.34 12.56 13.70
CA HIS A 76 -0.35 12.99 14.92
C HIS A 76 -1.30 11.95 15.52
N GLN A 77 -1.83 11.05 14.68
CA GLN A 77 -2.80 10.04 15.10
C GLN A 77 -2.36 8.65 14.65
N SER A 78 -2.77 7.64 15.43
CA SER A 78 -2.65 6.26 14.94
C SER A 78 -3.51 6.08 13.70
N PHE A 79 -2.99 5.35 12.75
CA PHE A 79 -3.71 4.87 11.58
C PHE A 79 -3.48 3.37 11.42
N ALA A 80 -4.26 2.69 10.61
CA ALA A 80 -3.94 1.32 10.25
C ALA A 80 -3.46 1.27 8.79
N ILE A 81 -2.60 0.32 8.49
CA ILE A 81 -2.07 0.08 7.15
C ILE A 81 -2.08 -1.42 6.85
N GLY A 82 -2.26 -1.79 5.59
CA GLY A 82 -2.16 -3.18 5.15
C GLY A 82 -0.83 -3.79 5.57
N ARG A 83 -0.87 -4.97 6.21
CA ARG A 83 0.36 -5.66 6.65
C ARG A 83 1.27 -6.03 5.48
N HIS A 84 0.68 -6.23 4.31
CA HIS A 84 1.35 -6.51 3.04
C HIS A 84 0.61 -5.77 1.92
N GLU A 85 1.08 -5.87 0.70
CA GLU A 85 0.39 -5.37 -0.49
C GLU A 85 -0.97 -6.06 -0.65
N VAL A 86 -1.91 -5.40 -1.31
CA VAL A 86 -3.20 -6.03 -1.70
C VAL A 86 -2.92 -7.23 -2.59
N THR A 87 -3.47 -8.37 -2.23
CA THR A 87 -3.27 -9.62 -2.94
C THR A 87 -4.16 -9.73 -4.19
N ARG A 88 -3.78 -10.64 -5.07
CA ARG A 88 -4.60 -10.98 -6.26
C ARG A 88 -5.97 -11.51 -5.88
N ALA A 89 -6.08 -12.28 -4.79
CA ALA A 89 -7.36 -12.75 -4.29
C ALA A 89 -8.25 -11.59 -3.84
N GLU A 90 -7.71 -10.66 -3.07
CA GLU A 90 -8.45 -9.49 -2.57
C GLU A 90 -8.87 -8.56 -3.73
N TYR A 91 -7.96 -8.30 -4.67
CA TYR A 91 -8.27 -7.49 -5.85
C TYR A 91 -9.26 -8.17 -6.79
N GLY A 92 -9.13 -9.49 -6.99
CA GLY A 92 -10.08 -10.28 -7.79
C GLY A 92 -11.52 -10.24 -7.25
N ARG A 93 -11.68 -10.20 -5.92
CA ARG A 93 -13.01 -10.01 -5.30
C ARG A 93 -13.58 -8.63 -5.56
N PHE A 94 -12.75 -7.60 -5.48
CA PHE A 94 -13.18 -6.25 -5.86
C PHE A 94 -13.71 -6.22 -7.29
N LEU A 95 -12.99 -6.82 -8.25
CA LEU A 95 -13.44 -6.86 -9.65
C LEU A 95 -14.78 -7.59 -9.78
N ALA A 96 -14.92 -8.72 -9.09
CA ALA A 96 -16.14 -9.52 -9.11
C ALA A 96 -17.35 -8.80 -8.48
N ASP A 97 -17.13 -8.11 -7.35
CA ASP A 97 -18.19 -7.44 -6.59
C ASP A 97 -18.62 -6.10 -7.23
N SER A 98 -17.67 -5.35 -7.79
CA SER A 98 -17.91 -4.00 -8.31
C SER A 98 -18.21 -3.96 -9.80
N GLY A 99 -17.81 -4.99 -10.55
CA GLY A 99 -17.81 -4.97 -12.01
C GLY A 99 -16.80 -3.97 -12.61
N HIS A 100 -15.80 -3.54 -11.84
CA HIS A 100 -14.73 -2.69 -12.32
C HIS A 100 -13.93 -3.41 -13.41
N GLU A 101 -13.69 -2.74 -14.51
CA GLU A 101 -12.87 -3.22 -15.63
C GLU A 101 -11.51 -2.52 -15.57
N PRO A 102 -10.42 -3.22 -15.14
CA PRO A 102 -9.09 -2.64 -15.15
C PRO A 102 -8.66 -2.31 -16.58
N LEU A 103 -7.77 -1.34 -16.72
CA LEU A 103 -7.20 -1.02 -18.03
C LEU A 103 -6.56 -2.27 -18.66
N GLU A 104 -6.83 -2.49 -19.94
CA GLU A 104 -6.18 -3.54 -20.72
C GLU A 104 -4.71 -3.21 -20.97
N GLY A 105 -3.92 -4.26 -21.09
CA GLY A 105 -2.49 -4.15 -21.27
C GLY A 105 -1.75 -4.08 -19.93
N CYS A 106 -0.47 -4.30 -19.99
CA CYS A 106 0.42 -4.17 -18.85
C CYS A 106 1.84 -3.97 -19.34
N ARG A 107 2.54 -3.04 -18.74
CA ARG A 107 3.95 -2.84 -19.00
C ARG A 107 4.76 -3.95 -18.33
N VAL A 108 5.25 -4.88 -19.12
CA VAL A 108 6.00 -6.07 -18.69
C VAL A 108 7.44 -6.00 -19.15
N TRP A 109 8.32 -6.71 -18.46
CA TRP A 109 9.69 -6.87 -18.94
C TRP A 109 9.73 -7.70 -20.21
N ASP A 110 10.22 -7.13 -21.31
CA ASP A 110 10.50 -7.80 -22.55
C ASP A 110 11.98 -8.20 -22.61
N GLY A 111 12.25 -9.47 -22.35
CA GLY A 111 13.62 -10.01 -22.36
C GLY A 111 14.29 -9.98 -23.74
N THR A 112 13.53 -9.85 -24.83
CA THR A 112 14.06 -9.71 -26.19
C THR A 112 14.56 -8.29 -26.44
N LEU A 113 13.78 -7.31 -25.95
CA LEU A 113 14.12 -5.88 -26.09
C LEU A 113 15.01 -5.36 -24.97
N GLY A 114 15.16 -6.12 -23.87
CA GLY A 114 15.90 -5.69 -22.67
C GLY A 114 15.33 -4.45 -22.01
N ARG A 115 14.02 -4.25 -22.07
CA ARG A 115 13.29 -3.11 -21.48
C ARG A 115 11.86 -3.48 -21.17
N PHE A 116 11.20 -2.66 -20.36
CA PHE A 116 9.75 -2.73 -20.24
C PHE A 116 9.06 -2.32 -21.54
N SER A 117 8.06 -3.08 -21.92
CA SER A 117 7.22 -2.80 -23.09
C SER A 117 5.75 -3.10 -22.75
N GLU A 118 4.84 -2.40 -23.43
CA GLU A 118 3.42 -2.67 -23.34
C GLU A 118 3.11 -4.03 -24.01
N ASP A 119 2.44 -4.90 -23.26
CA ASP A 119 1.81 -6.09 -23.83
C ASP A 119 0.29 -5.94 -23.68
N GLY A 120 -0.37 -5.53 -24.75
CA GLY A 120 -1.83 -5.32 -24.78
C GLY A 120 -2.65 -6.58 -24.57
N ARG A 121 -2.00 -7.76 -24.48
CA ARG A 121 -2.66 -9.05 -24.20
C ARG A 121 -2.52 -9.49 -22.76
N ARG A 122 -1.66 -8.81 -21.97
CA ARG A 122 -1.46 -9.10 -20.56
C ARG A 122 -2.18 -8.06 -19.70
N GLY A 123 -2.95 -8.53 -18.77
CA GLY A 123 -3.59 -7.75 -17.76
C GLY A 123 -3.30 -8.33 -16.38
N PHE A 124 -4.01 -7.87 -15.39
CA PHE A 124 -3.92 -8.35 -14.01
C PHE A 124 -3.97 -9.89 -13.89
N SER A 125 -4.77 -10.58 -14.72
CA SER A 125 -4.96 -12.03 -14.67
C SER A 125 -3.80 -12.84 -15.26
N ASP A 126 -2.93 -12.25 -16.08
CA ASP A 126 -1.99 -12.99 -16.93
C ASP A 126 -0.57 -13.07 -16.37
N ILE A 127 -0.29 -12.34 -15.29
CA ILE A 127 1.04 -12.33 -14.64
C ILE A 127 1.06 -13.41 -13.56
N ALA A 128 1.01 -14.66 -13.99
CA ALA A 128 1.18 -15.81 -13.12
C ALA A 128 2.59 -16.37 -13.28
N THR A 129 3.31 -16.49 -12.18
CA THR A 129 4.44 -17.41 -12.09
C THR A 129 3.87 -18.82 -11.89
N PRO A 130 4.17 -19.80 -12.77
CA PRO A 130 3.48 -21.10 -12.79
C PRO A 130 3.68 -21.97 -11.54
N ALA A 131 4.56 -21.60 -10.62
CA ALA A 131 5.01 -22.45 -9.51
C ALA A 131 4.41 -22.10 -8.13
N VAL A 132 3.66 -20.99 -8.01
CA VAL A 132 3.14 -20.51 -6.70
C VAL A 132 1.65 -20.23 -6.84
N PRO A 133 0.82 -20.48 -5.78
CA PRO A 133 -0.59 -20.13 -5.82
C PRO A 133 -0.76 -18.66 -6.16
N SER A 134 -1.42 -18.37 -7.29
CA SER A 134 -1.54 -17.02 -7.84
C SER A 134 -2.32 -16.05 -6.92
N GLU A 135 -3.12 -16.58 -6.02
CA GLU A 135 -4.01 -15.81 -5.13
C GLU A 135 -3.25 -15.04 -4.04
N GLU A 136 -2.11 -15.57 -3.57
CA GLU A 136 -1.29 -14.95 -2.54
C GLU A 136 -0.25 -13.94 -3.08
N MET A 137 -0.15 -13.83 -4.41
CA MET A 137 0.73 -12.84 -5.04
C MET A 137 0.15 -11.44 -4.87
N PRO A 138 1.00 -10.38 -4.84
CA PRO A 138 0.49 -9.01 -4.88
C PRO A 138 -0.29 -8.76 -6.17
N ALA A 139 -1.34 -7.97 -6.08
CA ALA A 139 -2.01 -7.40 -7.23
C ALA A 139 -1.04 -6.46 -7.95
N SER A 140 -0.69 -6.79 -9.18
CA SER A 140 0.17 -5.98 -10.04
C SER A 140 -0.53 -5.65 -11.36
N CYS A 141 0.05 -4.85 -12.22
CA CYS A 141 -0.63 -4.26 -13.38
C CYS A 141 -1.85 -3.42 -12.97
N VAL A 142 -1.74 -2.70 -11.89
CA VAL A 142 -2.79 -1.86 -11.30
C VAL A 142 -2.39 -0.40 -11.47
N SER A 143 -3.22 0.40 -12.12
CA SER A 143 -3.03 1.84 -12.20
C SER A 143 -3.39 2.54 -10.88
N PHE A 144 -3.01 3.80 -10.73
CA PHE A 144 -3.46 4.60 -9.58
C PHE A 144 -4.99 4.71 -9.52
N ALA A 145 -5.64 4.84 -10.68
CA ALA A 145 -7.10 4.92 -10.75
C ALA A 145 -7.77 3.60 -10.29
N ASP A 146 -7.18 2.45 -10.64
CA ASP A 146 -7.66 1.14 -10.19
C ASP A 146 -7.48 0.97 -8.68
N ALA A 147 -6.33 1.41 -8.14
CA ALA A 147 -6.08 1.40 -6.69
C ALA A 147 -7.07 2.31 -5.94
N GLN A 148 -7.37 3.49 -6.49
CA GLN A 148 -8.39 4.40 -5.95
C GLN A 148 -9.79 3.77 -5.98
N ALA A 149 -10.15 3.10 -7.07
CA ALA A 149 -11.44 2.41 -7.17
C ALA A 149 -11.56 1.27 -6.13
N TYR A 150 -10.46 0.54 -5.92
CA TYR A 150 -10.40 -0.50 -4.89
C TYR A 150 -10.64 0.06 -3.48
N VAL A 151 -9.94 1.11 -3.08
CA VAL A 151 -10.10 1.66 -1.73
C VAL A 151 -11.48 2.28 -1.52
N GLN A 152 -12.09 2.88 -2.55
CA GLN A 152 -13.46 3.38 -2.49
C GLN A 152 -14.48 2.25 -2.32
N TRP A 153 -14.33 1.14 -3.07
CA TRP A 153 -15.16 -0.06 -2.90
C TRP A 153 -15.00 -0.63 -1.50
N LEU A 154 -13.76 -0.76 -1.00
CA LEU A 154 -13.49 -1.31 0.32
C LEU A 154 -14.08 -0.43 1.43
N ALA A 155 -13.96 0.90 1.31
CA ALA A 155 -14.57 1.86 2.22
C ALA A 155 -16.10 1.75 2.24
N ALA A 156 -16.73 1.61 1.07
CA ALA A 156 -18.18 1.41 0.97
C ALA A 156 -18.62 0.06 1.55
N LYS A 157 -17.86 -1.01 1.32
CA LYS A 157 -18.14 -2.37 1.82
C LYS A 157 -18.06 -2.45 3.34
N THR A 158 -17.06 -1.80 3.94
CA THR A 158 -16.79 -1.89 5.38
C THR A 158 -17.37 -0.74 6.19
N GLN A 159 -17.86 0.32 5.54
CA GLN A 159 -18.26 1.58 6.17
C GLN A 159 -17.14 2.20 7.01
N SER A 160 -15.89 2.02 6.56
CA SER A 160 -14.66 2.49 7.21
C SER A 160 -13.87 3.39 6.26
N ALA A 161 -13.04 4.28 6.78
CA ALA A 161 -12.34 5.29 5.99
C ALA A 161 -11.05 4.74 5.33
N TYR A 162 -11.19 3.73 4.47
CA TYR A 162 -10.09 3.20 3.68
C TYR A 162 -9.65 4.16 2.58
N ARG A 163 -8.34 4.23 2.38
CA ARG A 163 -7.67 5.07 1.37
C ARG A 163 -6.31 4.49 1.00
N LEU A 164 -5.60 5.10 0.07
CA LEU A 164 -4.18 4.86 -0.08
C LEU A 164 -3.41 5.55 1.06
N PRO A 165 -2.24 5.03 1.47
CA PRO A 165 -1.38 5.76 2.41
C PRO A 165 -0.85 7.04 1.76
N SER A 166 -0.60 8.08 2.56
CA SER A 166 0.23 9.17 2.10
C SER A 166 1.69 8.69 1.95
N GLU A 167 2.48 9.41 1.17
CA GLU A 167 3.91 9.13 1.02
C GLU A 167 4.63 9.18 2.39
N ALA A 168 4.24 10.12 3.24
CA ALA A 168 4.79 10.26 4.57
C ALA A 168 4.42 9.10 5.50
N GLU A 169 3.17 8.67 5.48
CA GLU A 169 2.70 7.50 6.25
C GLU A 169 3.40 6.21 5.78
N TRP A 170 3.55 6.07 4.46
CA TRP A 170 4.25 4.93 3.88
C TRP A 170 5.71 4.86 4.35
N GLU A 171 6.48 5.96 4.26
CA GLU A 171 7.89 5.99 4.68
C GLU A 171 8.02 5.83 6.20
N TYR A 172 7.13 6.44 6.98
CA TYR A 172 7.08 6.24 8.44
C TYR A 172 6.87 4.75 8.80
N ALA A 173 5.92 4.12 8.14
CA ALA A 173 5.61 2.70 8.30
C ALA A 173 6.78 1.81 7.86
N ALA A 174 7.42 2.12 6.73
CA ALA A 174 8.59 1.39 6.23
C ALA A 174 9.75 1.48 7.20
N ARG A 175 10.08 2.66 7.69
CA ARG A 175 11.18 2.87 8.64
C ARG A 175 10.94 2.24 9.99
N ALA A 176 9.72 2.17 10.44
CA ALA A 176 9.35 1.55 11.73
C ALA A 176 10.26 1.98 12.90
N GLY A 177 10.53 3.29 13.01
CA GLY A 177 11.37 3.90 14.04
C GLY A 177 12.88 3.88 13.74
N ARG A 178 13.33 3.34 12.61
CA ARG A 178 14.74 3.30 12.22
C ARG A 178 15.10 4.46 11.29
N GLN A 179 16.40 4.83 11.28
CA GLN A 179 16.98 5.82 10.35
C GLN A 179 17.98 5.18 9.39
N THR A 180 18.05 3.85 9.37
CA THR A 180 18.88 3.09 8.45
C THR A 180 18.33 3.16 7.02
N LEU A 181 19.14 2.80 6.02
CA LEU A 181 18.75 2.75 4.60
C LEU A 181 17.46 1.93 4.40
N ARG A 182 17.37 0.80 5.12
CA ARG A 182 16.29 -0.19 4.99
C ARG A 182 15.72 -0.55 6.37
N PRO A 183 14.54 -1.13 6.43
CA PRO A 183 13.95 -1.58 7.69
C PRO A 183 14.82 -2.55 8.51
N TRP A 184 15.65 -3.34 7.83
CA TRP A 184 16.56 -4.32 8.48
C TRP A 184 17.95 -3.78 8.81
N GLY A 185 18.36 -2.63 8.19
CA GLY A 185 19.68 -2.04 8.40
C GLY A 185 20.27 -1.52 7.09
N ASP A 186 21.59 -1.35 7.07
CA ASP A 186 22.31 -0.77 5.91
C ASP A 186 22.91 -1.86 4.99
N ALA A 187 23.10 -3.07 5.49
CA ALA A 187 23.68 -4.18 4.76
C ALA A 187 22.75 -4.69 3.65
N ALA A 188 23.21 -4.68 2.40
CA ALA A 188 22.43 -5.17 1.26
C ALA A 188 22.37 -6.70 1.22
N GLU A 189 23.40 -7.38 1.76
CA GLU A 189 23.50 -8.83 1.85
C GLU A 189 22.42 -9.48 2.72
N ASP A 190 21.90 -8.75 3.70
CA ASP A 190 20.79 -9.23 4.56
C ASP A 190 19.43 -9.11 3.86
N GLY A 191 19.37 -8.45 2.70
CA GLY A 191 18.12 -8.07 2.04
C GLY A 191 17.22 -9.24 1.69
N CYS A 192 17.79 -10.37 1.27
CA CYS A 192 17.01 -11.53 0.82
C CYS A 192 16.21 -12.22 1.93
N ASP A 193 16.50 -11.95 3.21
CA ASP A 193 15.68 -12.41 4.33
C ASP A 193 14.47 -11.50 4.58
N PHE A 194 14.46 -10.29 4.01
CA PHE A 194 13.48 -9.25 4.30
C PHE A 194 12.73 -8.71 3.07
N ALA A 195 13.22 -8.98 1.85
CA ALA A 195 12.68 -8.36 0.65
C ALA A 195 12.94 -9.18 -0.61
N ASN A 196 12.00 -9.12 -1.55
CA ASN A 196 12.18 -9.59 -2.91
C ASN A 196 12.64 -8.40 -3.79
N THR A 197 13.93 -8.37 -4.13
CA THR A 197 14.55 -7.29 -4.93
C THR A 197 15.42 -7.87 -6.03
N TYR A 198 16.09 -7.00 -6.84
CA TYR A 198 17.02 -7.48 -7.85
C TYR A 198 18.25 -8.13 -7.21
N ASP A 199 18.25 -9.46 -7.16
CA ASP A 199 19.22 -10.32 -6.53
C ASP A 199 19.92 -11.25 -7.53
N LEU A 200 20.67 -12.25 -7.06
CA LEU A 200 21.32 -13.26 -7.90
C LEU A 200 20.34 -14.15 -8.66
N VAL A 201 19.07 -14.29 -8.22
CA VAL A 201 18.06 -15.10 -8.93
C VAL A 201 17.49 -14.33 -10.10
N SER A 202 17.03 -13.11 -9.86
CA SER A 202 16.52 -12.21 -10.89
C SER A 202 17.62 -11.81 -11.88
N ALA A 203 18.85 -11.55 -11.42
CA ALA A 203 20.01 -11.28 -12.28
C ALA A 203 20.33 -12.45 -13.24
N ALA A 204 20.26 -13.68 -12.77
CA ALA A 204 20.46 -14.86 -13.62
C ALA A 204 19.38 -14.99 -14.71
N ARG A 205 18.12 -14.60 -14.40
CA ARG A 205 16.99 -14.63 -15.33
C ARG A 205 17.05 -13.50 -16.35
N TYR A 206 17.22 -12.26 -15.88
CA TYR A 206 17.05 -11.06 -16.70
C TYR A 206 18.33 -10.55 -17.34
N ARG A 207 19.50 -10.81 -16.74
CA ARG A 207 20.84 -10.48 -17.27
C ARG A 207 21.00 -9.00 -17.65
N LEU A 208 20.49 -8.11 -16.79
CA LEU A 208 20.50 -6.67 -17.04
C LEU A 208 21.89 -6.04 -16.92
N GLY A 209 22.83 -6.72 -16.24
CA GLY A 209 24.15 -6.19 -15.95
C GLY A 209 24.12 -5.07 -14.87
N TRP A 210 23.03 -4.96 -14.14
CA TRP A 210 22.93 -4.05 -12.98
C TRP A 210 23.59 -4.69 -11.76
N PRO A 211 24.03 -3.88 -10.79
CA PRO A 211 24.43 -4.41 -9.51
C PRO A 211 23.26 -5.12 -8.83
N GLU A 212 23.45 -6.37 -8.49
CA GLU A 212 22.47 -7.21 -7.79
C GLU A 212 22.78 -7.30 -6.29
N ALA A 213 21.79 -7.63 -5.48
CA ALA A 213 22.01 -8.02 -4.09
C ALA A 213 22.79 -9.35 -4.06
N PRO A 214 23.87 -9.44 -3.25
CA PRO A 214 24.76 -10.61 -3.25
C PRO A 214 24.19 -11.80 -2.46
N CYS A 215 22.88 -12.01 -2.56
CA CYS A 215 22.13 -13.08 -1.88
C CYS A 215 21.09 -13.70 -2.84
N ARG A 216 20.23 -14.58 -2.36
CA ARG A 216 19.17 -15.24 -3.12
C ARG A 216 17.91 -15.28 -2.28
N ASP A 217 16.88 -14.58 -2.72
CA ASP A 217 15.54 -14.59 -2.08
C ASP A 217 14.66 -15.77 -2.53
N GLY A 218 15.03 -16.41 -3.65
CA GLY A 218 14.31 -17.56 -4.21
C GLY A 218 13.33 -17.22 -5.33
N TYR A 219 13.10 -15.95 -5.62
CA TYR A 219 12.15 -15.48 -6.63
C TYR A 219 12.85 -14.65 -7.69
N ALA A 220 12.49 -14.88 -8.95
CA ALA A 220 13.02 -14.07 -10.05
C ALA A 220 12.06 -12.93 -10.43
N ASP A 221 10.80 -13.08 -10.05
CA ASP A 221 9.68 -12.19 -10.29
C ASP A 221 8.97 -11.93 -8.95
N LEU A 222 7.65 -11.80 -8.96
CA LEU A 222 6.82 -11.65 -7.76
C LEU A 222 6.98 -12.81 -6.78
N ALA A 223 6.96 -12.51 -5.51
CA ALA A 223 6.83 -13.47 -4.41
C ALA A 223 5.43 -13.39 -3.78
N PRO A 224 4.94 -14.44 -3.11
CA PRO A 224 3.75 -14.33 -2.26
C PRO A 224 3.95 -13.25 -1.19
N VAL A 225 2.89 -12.48 -0.90
CA VAL A 225 2.98 -11.46 0.14
C VAL A 225 3.29 -12.05 1.52
N GLY A 226 4.03 -11.32 2.33
CA GLY A 226 4.37 -11.78 3.69
C GLY A 226 5.38 -12.93 3.75
N GLN A 227 6.05 -13.24 2.66
CA GLN A 227 7.04 -14.34 2.58
C GLN A 227 8.32 -14.03 3.35
N PHE A 228 8.68 -12.77 3.49
CA PHE A 228 9.93 -12.30 4.07
C PHE A 228 9.76 -11.77 5.49
N GLY A 229 10.85 -11.33 6.13
CA GLY A 229 10.84 -10.81 7.49
C GLY A 229 10.07 -9.49 7.61
N ALA A 230 9.20 -9.40 8.63
CA ALA A 230 8.49 -8.16 8.93
C ALA A 230 9.43 -7.12 9.56
N ASN A 231 9.11 -5.82 9.36
CA ASN A 231 9.78 -4.74 10.06
C ASN A 231 9.33 -4.62 11.54
N ALA A 232 9.87 -3.66 12.28
CA ALA A 232 9.58 -3.49 13.70
C ALA A 232 8.11 -3.10 14.01
N PHE A 233 7.34 -2.64 13.03
CA PHE A 233 5.89 -2.43 13.17
C PHE A 233 5.07 -3.65 12.78
N GLY A 234 5.69 -4.75 12.32
CA GLY A 234 4.99 -5.96 11.88
C GLY A 234 4.50 -5.91 10.45
N LEU A 235 5.06 -5.03 9.62
CA LEU A 235 4.75 -4.86 8.20
C LEU A 235 5.72 -5.66 7.34
N PHE A 236 5.19 -6.31 6.31
CA PHE A 236 5.92 -7.09 5.33
C PHE A 236 6.05 -6.32 4.01
N ASP A 237 7.03 -6.70 3.21
CA ASP A 237 7.20 -6.27 1.82
C ASP A 237 7.21 -4.73 1.62
N MET A 238 7.68 -4.00 2.67
CA MET A 238 7.83 -2.54 2.57
C MET A 238 8.94 -2.14 1.60
N ILE A 239 9.82 -3.06 1.27
CA ILE A 239 10.87 -2.91 0.25
C ILE A 239 10.79 -4.10 -0.68
N GLY A 240 10.80 -3.85 -1.99
CA GLY A 240 10.77 -4.91 -3.00
C GLY A 240 9.36 -5.39 -3.35
N ASN A 241 9.25 -6.55 -3.92
CA ASN A 241 8.07 -7.20 -4.45
C ASN A 241 7.36 -6.36 -5.51
N VAL A 242 6.46 -5.45 -5.15
CA VAL A 242 5.91 -4.45 -6.08
C VAL A 242 6.12 -3.03 -5.57
N ARG A 243 6.29 -2.07 -6.50
CA ARG A 243 6.16 -0.65 -6.18
C ARG A 243 4.73 -0.37 -5.76
N GLU A 244 4.58 0.51 -4.80
CA GLU A 244 3.28 0.80 -4.23
C GLU A 244 2.84 2.23 -4.51
N TRP A 245 1.65 2.37 -5.12
CA TRP A 245 1.01 3.67 -5.27
C TRP A 245 0.70 4.27 -3.90
N VAL A 246 1.03 5.56 -3.76
CA VAL A 246 0.62 6.39 -2.63
C VAL A 246 -0.21 7.57 -3.11
N GLU A 247 -0.93 8.22 -2.20
CA GLU A 247 -1.89 9.27 -2.54
C GLU A 247 -1.24 10.53 -3.13
N ASP A 248 0.04 10.77 -2.86
CA ASP A 248 0.73 12.02 -3.17
C ASP A 248 0.94 12.25 -4.66
N CYS A 249 0.84 13.51 -5.07
CA CYS A 249 1.29 13.99 -6.35
C CYS A 249 2.82 13.92 -6.47
N ALA A 250 3.32 13.64 -7.66
CA ALA A 250 4.75 13.70 -7.94
C ALA A 250 5.28 15.12 -7.81
N THR A 251 6.44 15.25 -7.16
CA THR A 251 7.16 16.50 -6.94
C THR A 251 8.66 16.26 -7.07
N ASP A 252 9.38 17.26 -7.59
CA ASP A 252 10.84 17.18 -7.77
C ASP A 252 11.63 17.37 -6.46
N SER A 253 10.95 17.76 -5.39
CA SER A 253 11.56 17.98 -4.08
C SER A 253 10.51 17.98 -2.98
N TYR A 254 10.98 17.94 -1.73
CA TYR A 254 10.12 18.06 -0.56
C TYR A 254 9.90 19.49 -0.05
N VAL A 255 10.34 20.50 -0.79
CA VAL A 255 10.12 21.89 -0.40
C VAL A 255 8.62 22.24 -0.42
N GLY A 256 8.08 22.63 0.73
CA GLY A 256 6.66 22.99 0.87
C GLY A 256 5.72 21.83 1.16
N ARG A 257 6.21 20.60 1.30
CA ARG A 257 5.36 19.45 1.65
C ARG A 257 4.67 19.65 3.01
N PRO A 258 3.50 19.01 3.21
CA PRO A 258 2.89 18.90 4.53
C PRO A 258 3.83 18.20 5.53
N ARG A 259 3.82 18.65 6.79
CA ARG A 259 4.66 18.04 7.84
C ARG A 259 3.83 17.28 8.89
N ASP A 260 2.54 17.15 8.64
CA ASP A 260 1.54 16.51 9.49
C ASP A 260 1.12 15.11 9.02
N GLY A 261 1.88 14.56 8.06
CA GLY A 261 1.63 13.21 7.54
C GLY A 261 0.55 13.12 6.47
N ARG A 262 -0.20 14.19 6.19
CA ARG A 262 -1.21 14.15 5.11
C ARG A 262 -0.58 14.09 3.73
N ALA A 263 -1.31 13.54 2.76
CA ALA A 263 -0.92 13.51 1.38
C ALA A 263 -0.69 14.91 0.78
N TRP A 264 0.28 15.02 -0.09
CA TRP A 264 0.57 16.24 -0.83
C TRP A 264 -0.13 16.23 -2.20
N GLU A 265 -1.28 16.86 -2.24
CA GLU A 265 -2.12 16.93 -3.42
C GLU A 265 -2.24 18.36 -3.97
N TRP A 266 -2.46 18.46 -5.29
CA TRP A 266 -2.71 19.74 -5.96
C TRP A 266 -4.21 19.95 -6.18
N ILE A 267 -4.66 21.20 -6.05
CA ILE A 267 -6.01 21.57 -6.45
C ILE A 267 -6.13 21.34 -7.97
N GLY A 268 -7.03 20.43 -8.38
CA GLY A 268 -7.21 20.02 -9.77
C GLY A 268 -6.56 18.71 -10.15
N GLY A 269 -5.93 18.01 -9.18
CA GLY A 269 -5.29 16.72 -9.37
C GLY A 269 -3.89 16.80 -9.95
N CYS A 270 -3.27 15.67 -10.14
CA CYS A 270 -1.92 15.53 -10.69
C CYS A 270 -1.86 14.40 -11.72
N GLY A 271 -1.10 14.63 -12.79
CA GLY A 271 -0.92 13.66 -13.87
C GLY A 271 0.03 12.53 -13.52
N GLU A 272 0.95 12.78 -12.57
CA GLU A 272 1.89 11.79 -12.06
C GLU A 272 1.74 11.63 -10.56
N ARG A 273 1.87 10.39 -10.10
CA ARG A 273 1.75 9.99 -8.71
C ARG A 273 3.04 9.33 -8.23
N ILE A 274 3.26 9.35 -6.93
CA ILE A 274 4.43 8.71 -6.32
C ILE A 274 4.18 7.21 -6.15
N GLN A 275 5.27 6.46 -6.39
CA GLN A 275 5.39 5.05 -6.07
C GLN A 275 6.55 4.87 -5.08
N ARG A 276 6.40 3.94 -4.13
CA ARG A 276 7.35 3.69 -3.05
C ARG A 276 7.79 2.22 -3.01
N GLY A 277 8.86 1.94 -2.28
CA GLY A 277 9.30 0.59 -1.93
C GLY A 277 10.24 -0.09 -2.92
N GLY A 278 10.20 0.27 -4.19
CA GLY A 278 10.85 -0.52 -5.23
C GLY A 278 10.10 -1.82 -5.51
N SER A 279 10.69 -2.69 -6.31
CA SER A 279 10.06 -3.94 -6.73
C SER A 279 11.10 -5.07 -6.81
N TRP A 280 10.65 -6.26 -7.18
CA TRP A 280 11.50 -7.40 -7.47
C TRP A 280 12.61 -7.11 -8.51
N LEU A 281 12.50 -6.02 -9.27
CA LEU A 281 13.47 -5.60 -10.28
C LEU A 281 14.28 -4.36 -9.83
N THR A 282 14.22 -3.96 -8.58
CA THR A 282 14.91 -2.76 -8.09
C THR A 282 16.28 -3.09 -7.53
N PRO A 283 17.37 -2.45 -8.04
CA PRO A 283 18.73 -2.69 -7.54
C PRO A 283 18.89 -2.27 -6.06
N PRO A 284 19.88 -2.84 -5.34
CA PRO A 284 20.08 -2.54 -3.90
C PRO A 284 20.28 -1.07 -3.57
N ALA A 285 20.87 -0.27 -4.47
CA ALA A 285 21.07 1.18 -4.27
C ALA A 285 19.75 1.95 -4.21
N GLU A 286 18.71 1.44 -4.84
CA GLU A 286 17.37 2.02 -4.90
C GLU A 286 16.37 1.32 -3.96
N SER A 287 16.70 0.12 -3.47
CA SER A 287 15.88 -0.63 -2.49
C SER A 287 16.06 -0.04 -1.09
N ARG A 288 15.53 1.16 -0.85
CA ARG A 288 15.70 1.96 0.36
C ARG A 288 14.38 2.58 0.82
N SER A 289 14.25 2.80 2.13
CA SER A 289 13.04 3.41 2.70
C SER A 289 12.75 4.81 2.17
N ALA A 290 13.77 5.60 1.83
CA ALA A 290 13.63 6.94 1.28
C ALA A 290 13.39 6.95 -0.24
N TRP A 291 13.68 5.84 -0.95
CA TRP A 291 13.56 5.80 -2.41
C TRP A 291 12.13 6.02 -2.89
N ARG A 292 12.01 6.83 -3.91
CA ARG A 292 10.73 7.17 -4.54
C ARG A 292 10.87 7.27 -6.05
N THR A 293 9.81 6.96 -6.75
CA THR A 293 9.70 7.21 -8.18
C THR A 293 8.34 7.84 -8.48
N ALA A 294 8.24 8.46 -9.64
CA ALA A 294 7.00 9.02 -10.15
C ALA A 294 6.58 8.28 -11.40
N ALA A 295 5.28 8.12 -11.59
CA ALA A 295 4.70 7.54 -12.79
C ALA A 295 3.38 8.23 -13.15
N PRO A 296 3.01 8.26 -14.44
CA PRO A 296 1.68 8.70 -14.86
C PRO A 296 0.59 7.91 -14.12
N ALA A 297 -0.46 8.58 -13.66
CA ALA A 297 -1.54 7.95 -12.89
C ALA A 297 -2.26 6.81 -13.63
N GLY A 298 -2.20 6.80 -14.97
CA GLY A 298 -2.71 5.72 -15.82
C GLY A 298 -1.71 4.61 -16.11
N GLU A 299 -0.45 4.72 -15.64
CA GLU A 299 0.54 3.66 -15.85
C GLU A 299 0.18 2.41 -15.04
N HIS A 300 0.32 1.25 -15.67
CA HIS A 300 0.14 -0.05 -15.02
C HIS A 300 1.25 -0.98 -15.48
N ALA A 301 2.05 -1.46 -14.53
CA ALA A 301 3.22 -2.29 -14.78
C ALA A 301 3.22 -3.55 -13.94
N ALA A 302 3.89 -4.58 -14.44
CA ALA A 302 3.97 -5.89 -13.79
C ALA A 302 4.64 -5.86 -12.40
N ASP A 303 5.36 -4.79 -12.12
CA ASP A 303 6.07 -4.55 -10.87
C ASP A 303 5.47 -3.40 -10.05
N THR A 304 4.19 -3.05 -10.31
CA THR A 304 3.48 -1.97 -9.62
C THR A 304 2.14 -2.45 -9.09
N GLY A 305 1.91 -2.25 -7.81
CA GLY A 305 0.70 -2.56 -7.06
C GLY A 305 0.43 -1.49 -6.00
N PHE A 306 -0.15 -1.85 -4.86
CA PHE A 306 -0.46 -0.92 -3.77
C PHE A 306 -0.79 -1.66 -2.47
N ARG A 307 -0.76 -0.93 -1.37
CA ARG A 307 -1.39 -1.33 -0.10
C ARG A 307 -2.39 -0.30 0.35
N VAL A 308 -3.26 -0.66 1.28
CA VAL A 308 -4.32 0.22 1.80
C VAL A 308 -3.91 0.86 3.13
N ALA A 309 -4.47 2.02 3.43
CA ALA A 309 -4.47 2.63 4.76
C ALA A 309 -5.91 2.82 5.24
N LEU A 310 -6.07 3.01 6.54
CA LEU A 310 -7.36 3.21 7.19
C LEU A 310 -7.22 4.28 8.29
N ASP A 311 -8.04 5.32 8.20
CA ASP A 311 -8.16 6.29 9.28
C ASP A 311 -8.93 5.67 10.44
N LEU A 312 -8.27 5.60 11.60
CA LEU A 312 -8.91 5.16 12.83
C LEU A 312 -9.69 6.33 13.42
N ALA A 313 -10.97 6.09 13.75
CA ALA A 313 -11.83 7.12 14.33
C ALA A 313 -11.11 7.80 15.51
N SER A 314 -10.93 9.11 15.42
CA SER A 314 -10.40 9.92 16.52
C SER A 314 -11.38 9.90 17.69
N LYS A 315 -10.88 9.76 18.93
CA LYS A 315 -11.69 10.11 20.08
C LYS A 315 -12.02 11.61 19.96
N GLU A 316 -13.26 11.95 19.61
CA GLU A 316 -13.74 13.29 19.89
C GLU A 316 -13.52 13.55 21.37
N ARG A 317 -12.59 14.46 21.69
CA ARG A 317 -12.54 15.01 23.04
C ARG A 317 -13.83 15.81 23.21
N PRO A 318 -14.68 15.50 24.23
CA PRO A 318 -15.78 16.39 24.52
C PRO A 318 -15.22 17.79 24.72
N GLU A 319 -15.70 18.74 23.93
CA GLU A 319 -15.42 20.16 24.14
C GLU A 319 -15.81 20.52 25.57
N LYS A 320 -14.86 21.15 26.28
CA LYS A 320 -15.08 21.66 27.64
C LYS A 320 -15.70 23.02 27.57
#